data_c19fe907d846442ed1c9dc0350c61ec7
#
_entry.id   c19fe907d846442ed1c9dc0350c61ec7
#
_cell.length_a   1.000
_cell.length_b   1.000
_cell.length_c   1.000
_cell.angle_alpha   90.00
_cell.angle_beta   90.00
_cell.angle_gamma   90.00
#
_symmetry.space_group_name_H-M   'P 1'
#
loop_
_entity.id
_entity.type
_entity.pdbx_description
1 polymer ?
#
loop_
_entity_poly.entity_id
_entity_poly.type
_entity_poly.pdbx_seq_one_letter_code
_entity_poly.pdbx_strand_id
1 'polypeptide(L)'
;AVLYAKEKKLPFYILGKGSNVLFSDEGFRGVVIEVGKGMSGIALERAGVVRVQAGTSMSAMAAKMAEWGLAGFEFAAGIPGTLGGGIAMNAGAYNGEIKDCILTATVLDQSGRVRILKADELELGYRTSIIQKEEYIVLEAEFYFESGNPEGIKAHMRDLNSRRRDKQPLEFPSAGSTFKRCLLYTSP
;
A
#
# COMPACT_ATOMS: atom_id res chain seq x y z
N ALA A 1 -6.22 4.56 20.25
CA ALA A 1 -7.39 3.87 19.68
C ALA A 1 -7.27 2.36 19.86
N VAL A 2 -6.21 1.69 19.36
CA VAL A 2 -6.04 0.22 19.45
C VAL A 2 -6.06 -0.28 20.90
N LEU A 3 -5.23 0.30 21.79
CA LEU A 3 -5.21 -0.08 23.20
C LEU A 3 -6.56 0.14 23.90
N TYR A 4 -7.25 1.22 23.57
CA TYR A 4 -8.59 1.47 24.08
C TYR A 4 -9.60 0.40 23.63
N ALA A 5 -9.60 0.05 22.35
CA ALA A 5 -10.48 -1.00 21.82
C ALA A 5 -10.23 -2.33 22.53
N LYS A 6 -8.95 -2.69 22.73
CA LYS A 6 -8.55 -3.91 23.45
C LYS A 6 -8.97 -3.88 24.92
N GLU A 7 -8.73 -2.78 25.63
CA GLU A 7 -9.18 -2.61 27.02
C GLU A 7 -10.70 -2.79 27.17
N LYS A 8 -11.46 -2.22 26.24
CA LYS A 8 -12.93 -2.34 26.20
C LYS A 8 -13.45 -3.62 25.58
N LYS A 9 -12.56 -4.51 25.13
CA LYS A 9 -12.90 -5.77 24.42
C LYS A 9 -13.79 -5.52 23.20
N LEU A 10 -13.58 -4.40 22.51
CA LEU A 10 -14.28 -4.04 21.30
C LEU A 10 -13.51 -4.62 20.09
N PRO A 11 -14.18 -5.28 19.15
CA PRO A 11 -13.54 -5.60 17.88
C PRO A 11 -13.12 -4.30 17.18
N PHE A 12 -11.98 -4.33 16.47
CA PHE A 12 -11.56 -3.19 15.70
C PHE A 12 -11.07 -3.60 14.32
N TYR A 13 -11.16 -2.67 13.37
CA TYR A 13 -10.72 -2.85 12.01
C TYR A 13 -9.86 -1.65 11.58
N ILE A 14 -8.71 -1.93 10.93
CA ILE A 14 -7.84 -0.89 10.40
C ILE A 14 -8.21 -0.64 8.95
N LEU A 15 -8.59 0.57 8.64
CA LEU A 15 -9.07 0.97 7.33
C LEU A 15 -8.13 2.02 6.72
N GLY A 16 -7.67 1.79 5.50
CA GLY A 16 -7.09 2.82 4.65
C GLY A 16 -8.19 3.54 3.85
N LYS A 17 -8.04 3.62 2.53
CA LYS A 17 -9.06 4.22 1.63
C LYS A 17 -10.28 3.32 1.35
N GLY A 18 -10.37 2.14 1.94
CA GLY A 18 -11.49 1.24 1.71
C GLY A 18 -11.53 0.60 0.31
N SER A 19 -10.46 0.71 -0.48
CA SER A 19 -10.44 0.26 -1.88
C SER A 19 -10.31 -1.26 -2.08
N ASN A 20 -10.14 -2.03 -1.01
CA ASN A 20 -9.99 -3.49 -1.06
C ASN A 20 -10.76 -4.19 0.07
N VAL A 21 -11.88 -3.63 0.48
CA VAL A 21 -12.76 -4.19 1.51
C VAL A 21 -14.21 -4.16 1.06
N LEU A 22 -14.97 -5.15 1.50
CA LEU A 22 -16.42 -5.21 1.38
C LEU A 22 -16.98 -5.42 2.78
N PHE A 23 -17.76 -4.47 3.26
CA PHE A 23 -18.49 -4.61 4.50
C PHE A 23 -19.90 -5.16 4.24
N SER A 24 -20.43 -5.92 5.19
CA SER A 24 -21.84 -6.29 5.21
C SER A 24 -22.71 -5.04 5.27
N ASP A 25 -23.92 -5.11 4.69
CA ASP A 25 -24.92 -4.04 4.79
C ASP A 25 -25.35 -3.76 6.23
N GLU A 26 -25.16 -4.72 7.15
CA GLU A 26 -25.37 -4.54 8.59
C GLU A 26 -24.24 -3.73 9.25
N GLY A 27 -23.19 -3.39 8.54
CA GLY A 27 -22.03 -2.64 8.99
C GLY A 27 -21.06 -3.47 9.84
N PHE A 28 -20.13 -2.78 10.50
CA PHE A 28 -19.14 -3.35 11.42
C PHE A 28 -19.45 -2.91 12.86
N ARG A 29 -19.76 -3.85 13.74
CA ARG A 29 -20.07 -3.58 15.15
C ARG A 29 -18.78 -3.55 15.97
N GLY A 30 -18.05 -2.44 15.89
CA GLY A 30 -16.76 -2.25 16.55
C GLY A 30 -16.18 -0.88 16.29
N VAL A 31 -14.88 -0.75 16.46
CA VAL A 31 -14.12 0.47 16.22
C VAL A 31 -13.45 0.38 14.87
N VAL A 32 -13.76 1.27 13.94
CA VAL A 32 -13.01 1.44 12.69
C VAL A 32 -11.95 2.53 12.89
N ILE A 33 -10.69 2.17 12.70
CA ILE A 33 -9.56 3.09 12.84
C ILE A 33 -9.06 3.42 11.44
N GLU A 34 -9.36 4.63 10.97
CA GLU A 34 -8.87 5.09 9.68
C GLU A 34 -7.40 5.52 9.76
N VAL A 35 -6.55 4.88 8.97
CA VAL A 35 -5.16 5.26 8.73
C VAL A 35 -5.11 6.05 7.42
N GLY A 36 -5.32 7.35 7.52
CA GLY A 36 -5.47 8.27 6.40
C GLY A 36 -4.63 9.54 6.57
N LYS A 37 -5.23 10.70 6.30
CA LYS A 37 -4.55 12.01 6.26
C LYS A 37 -3.75 12.36 7.53
N GLY A 38 -4.16 11.89 8.69
CA GLY A 38 -3.46 12.13 9.96
C GLY A 38 -2.12 11.40 10.09
N MET A 39 -1.85 10.42 9.20
CA MET A 39 -0.60 9.67 9.11
C MET A 39 -0.10 9.65 7.66
N SER A 40 -0.01 10.80 7.03
CA SER A 40 0.31 10.95 5.61
C SER A 40 1.49 11.89 5.43
N GLY A 41 2.70 11.36 5.53
CA GLY A 41 3.95 12.07 5.36
C GLY A 41 4.90 11.32 4.43
N ILE A 42 5.72 12.08 3.66
CA ILE A 42 6.79 11.56 2.80
C ILE A 42 8.03 12.38 3.08
N ALA A 43 9.12 11.73 3.46
CA ALA A 43 10.41 12.37 3.75
C ALA A 43 11.54 11.68 2.97
N LEU A 44 12.40 12.47 2.34
CA LEU A 44 13.65 12.01 1.76
C LEU A 44 14.71 12.04 2.88
N GLU A 45 15.13 10.87 3.34
CA GLU A 45 16.06 10.73 4.47
C GLU A 45 17.52 10.87 4.03
N ARG A 46 17.85 10.26 2.89
CA ARG A 46 19.15 10.32 2.23
C ARG A 46 18.99 9.93 0.75
N ALA A 47 20.07 10.01 -0.02
CA ALA A 47 20.03 9.68 -1.45
C ALA A 47 19.33 8.35 -1.72
N GLY A 48 18.22 8.39 -2.42
CA GLY A 48 17.41 7.23 -2.78
C GLY A 48 16.58 6.60 -1.66
N VAL A 49 16.76 6.97 -0.38
CA VAL A 49 15.99 6.42 0.74
C VAL A 49 14.86 7.35 1.15
N VAL A 50 13.65 6.85 1.08
CA VAL A 50 12.43 7.61 1.37
C VAL A 50 11.64 6.92 2.48
N ARG A 51 11.28 7.68 3.52
CA ARG A 51 10.37 7.25 4.58
C ARG A 51 8.97 7.78 4.30
N VAL A 52 7.99 6.91 4.41
CA VAL A 52 6.60 7.22 4.07
C VAL A 52 5.65 6.65 5.11
N GLN A 53 4.74 7.50 5.60
CA GLN A 53 3.72 7.11 6.58
C GLN A 53 2.58 6.30 5.92
N ALA A 54 2.01 5.38 6.69
CA ALA A 54 1.07 4.37 6.22
C ALA A 54 -0.22 4.92 5.59
N GLY A 55 -0.69 6.09 6.01
CA GLY A 55 -1.88 6.75 5.46
C GLY A 55 -1.65 7.50 4.15
N THR A 56 -0.41 7.59 3.68
CA THR A 56 -0.07 8.23 2.41
C THR A 56 -0.71 7.47 1.25
N SER A 57 -1.30 8.19 0.30
CA SER A 57 -1.86 7.58 -0.90
C SER A 57 -0.75 7.04 -1.81
N MET A 58 -0.94 5.83 -2.35
CA MET A 58 0.00 5.21 -3.30
C MET A 58 0.30 6.13 -4.49
N SER A 59 -0.73 6.74 -5.05
CA SER A 59 -0.59 7.68 -6.17
C SER A 59 0.14 8.98 -5.79
N ALA A 60 -0.07 9.50 -4.57
CA ALA A 60 0.65 10.68 -4.09
C ALA A 60 2.14 10.37 -3.88
N MET A 61 2.46 9.20 -3.33
CA MET A 61 3.84 8.73 -3.23
C MET A 61 4.48 8.60 -4.61
N ALA A 62 3.83 7.96 -5.58
CA ALA A 62 4.36 7.83 -6.94
C ALA A 62 4.63 9.19 -7.61
N ALA A 63 3.71 10.16 -7.44
CA ALA A 63 3.90 11.51 -7.95
C ALA A 63 5.10 12.21 -7.30
N LYS A 64 5.30 12.01 -5.98
CA LYS A 64 6.44 12.59 -5.25
C LYS A 64 7.77 11.96 -5.65
N MET A 65 7.80 10.63 -5.89
CA MET A 65 8.98 9.95 -6.44
C MET A 65 9.35 10.52 -7.82
N ALA A 66 8.38 10.72 -8.70
CA ALA A 66 8.61 11.32 -10.01
C ALA A 66 9.12 12.78 -9.93
N GLU A 67 8.60 13.56 -8.97
CA GLU A 67 9.10 14.94 -8.70
C GLU A 67 10.58 14.93 -8.28
N TRP A 68 10.98 13.98 -7.44
CA TRP A 68 12.34 13.85 -6.95
C TRP A 68 13.29 13.09 -7.90
N GLY A 69 12.79 12.61 -9.05
CA GLY A 69 13.57 11.83 -10.00
C GLY A 69 13.98 10.46 -9.45
N LEU A 70 13.11 9.85 -8.65
CA LEU A 70 13.30 8.52 -8.07
C LEU A 70 12.45 7.50 -8.83
N ALA A 71 13.11 6.56 -9.53
CA ALA A 71 12.48 5.55 -10.37
C ALA A 71 12.17 4.26 -9.60
N GLY A 72 11.16 3.50 -10.06
CA GLY A 72 10.80 2.18 -9.54
C GLY A 72 9.47 2.11 -8.79
N PHE A 73 8.72 3.24 -8.68
CA PHE A 73 7.40 3.24 -8.06
C PHE A 73 6.27 3.65 -9.03
N GLU A 74 6.55 3.72 -10.32
CA GLU A 74 5.61 4.15 -11.37
C GLU A 74 4.38 3.25 -11.45
N PHE A 75 4.55 1.95 -11.19
CA PHE A 75 3.47 0.95 -11.17
C PHE A 75 2.33 1.32 -10.20
N ALA A 76 2.66 2.07 -9.15
CA ALA A 76 1.73 2.43 -8.09
C ALA A 76 0.85 3.65 -8.42
N ALA A 77 1.15 4.39 -9.49
CA ALA A 77 0.47 5.65 -9.83
C ALA A 77 -1.05 5.50 -9.98
N GLY A 78 -1.52 4.37 -10.50
CA GLY A 78 -2.93 4.07 -10.69
C GLY A 78 -3.53 3.14 -9.63
N ILE A 79 -2.79 2.73 -8.60
CA ILE A 79 -3.32 1.85 -7.56
C ILE A 79 -4.08 2.69 -6.52
N PRO A 80 -5.39 2.49 -6.34
CA PRO A 80 -6.12 3.14 -5.27
C PRO A 80 -5.74 2.54 -3.92
N GLY A 81 -5.65 3.35 -2.89
CA GLY A 81 -5.36 2.88 -1.53
C GLY A 81 -4.29 3.71 -0.82
N THR A 82 -4.05 3.35 0.43
CA THR A 82 -2.96 3.89 1.26
C THR A 82 -1.76 2.96 1.24
N LEU A 83 -0.59 3.48 1.57
CA LEU A 83 0.65 2.72 1.62
C LEU A 83 0.57 1.53 2.58
N GLY A 84 0.01 1.73 3.79
CA GLY A 84 -0.14 0.64 4.76
C GLY A 84 -0.95 -0.53 4.23
N GLY A 85 -2.09 -0.25 3.54
CA GLY A 85 -2.86 -1.27 2.85
C GLY A 85 -2.11 -1.88 1.66
N GLY A 86 -1.31 -1.08 0.96
CA GLY A 86 -0.44 -1.53 -0.12
C GLY A 86 0.61 -2.54 0.37
N ILE A 87 1.28 -2.26 1.49
CA ILE A 87 2.28 -3.16 2.10
C ILE A 87 1.60 -4.46 2.56
N ALA A 88 0.45 -4.36 3.24
CA ALA A 88 -0.29 -5.52 3.70
C ALA A 88 -0.62 -6.49 2.55
N MET A 89 -0.92 -5.98 1.37
CA MET A 89 -1.29 -6.74 0.17
C MET A 89 -0.11 -7.00 -0.78
N ASN A 90 1.11 -6.56 -0.48
CA ASN A 90 2.19 -6.48 -1.46
C ASN A 90 1.65 -5.95 -2.80
N ALA A 91 1.08 -4.75 -2.77
CA ALA A 91 0.39 -4.18 -3.91
C ALA A 91 1.33 -4.08 -5.13
N GLY A 92 0.84 -4.51 -6.27
CA GLY A 92 1.61 -4.50 -7.51
C GLY A 92 0.71 -4.43 -8.74
N ALA A 93 1.29 -3.91 -9.81
CA ALA A 93 0.71 -3.81 -11.14
C ALA A 93 1.84 -3.70 -12.18
N TYR A 94 1.59 -4.15 -13.41
CA TYR A 94 2.54 -3.96 -14.52
C TYR A 94 3.96 -4.45 -14.22
N ASN A 95 4.09 -5.62 -13.62
CA ASN A 95 5.34 -6.28 -13.22
C ASN A 95 6.14 -5.57 -12.11
N GLY A 96 5.61 -4.52 -11.47
CA GLY A 96 6.21 -3.91 -10.29
C GLY A 96 5.36 -4.21 -9.06
N GLU A 97 5.98 -4.39 -7.92
CA GLU A 97 5.31 -4.59 -6.63
C GLU A 97 6.10 -3.98 -5.47
N ILE A 98 5.46 -3.79 -4.32
CA ILE A 98 6.07 -3.13 -3.15
C ILE A 98 7.36 -3.84 -2.72
N LYS A 99 7.42 -5.16 -2.76
CA LYS A 99 8.61 -5.93 -2.36
C LYS A 99 9.87 -5.54 -3.14
N ASP A 100 9.73 -4.98 -4.34
CA ASP A 100 10.87 -4.65 -5.19
C ASP A 100 11.64 -3.41 -4.71
N CYS A 101 11.06 -2.60 -3.82
CA CYS A 101 11.63 -1.34 -3.37
C CYS A 101 11.59 -1.10 -1.86
N ILE A 102 10.85 -1.88 -1.08
CA ILE A 102 10.75 -1.71 0.37
C ILE A 102 12.03 -2.18 1.09
N LEU A 103 12.50 -1.41 2.05
CA LEU A 103 13.63 -1.76 2.94
C LEU A 103 13.15 -2.28 4.29
N THR A 104 12.27 -1.51 4.93
CA THR A 104 11.72 -1.82 6.25
C THR A 104 10.28 -1.35 6.38
N ALA A 105 9.54 -1.94 7.32
CA ALA A 105 8.27 -1.40 7.78
C ALA A 105 8.25 -1.30 9.30
N THR A 106 7.85 -0.14 9.81
CA THR A 106 7.54 0.06 11.22
C THR A 106 6.08 -0.31 11.45
N VAL A 107 5.86 -1.26 12.35
CA VAL A 107 4.53 -1.80 12.62
C VAL A 107 4.18 -1.77 14.10
N LEU A 108 2.89 -1.72 14.42
CA LEU A 108 2.37 -1.97 15.75
C LEU A 108 1.92 -3.44 15.81
N ASP A 109 2.43 -4.19 16.76
CA ASP A 109 2.04 -5.59 16.97
C ASP A 109 0.75 -5.72 17.81
N GLN A 110 0.26 -6.95 17.93
CA GLN A 110 -0.94 -7.25 18.69
C GLN A 110 -0.82 -6.93 20.19
N SER A 111 0.39 -6.80 20.74
CA SER A 111 0.60 -6.38 22.12
C SER A 111 0.65 -4.86 22.31
N GLY A 112 0.60 -4.10 21.21
CA GLY A 112 0.74 -2.64 21.19
C GLY A 112 2.18 -2.16 21.21
N ARG A 113 3.16 -3.03 20.92
CA ARG A 113 4.58 -2.65 20.78
C ARG A 113 4.89 -2.27 19.34
N VAL A 114 5.73 -1.26 19.20
CA VAL A 114 6.28 -0.87 17.90
C VAL A 114 7.45 -1.78 17.56
N ARG A 115 7.46 -2.32 16.34
CA ARG A 115 8.51 -3.16 15.80
C ARG A 115 8.95 -2.65 14.44
N ILE A 116 10.20 -2.88 14.08
CA ILE A 116 10.72 -2.62 12.74
C ILE A 116 11.02 -3.98 12.10
N LEU A 117 10.39 -4.25 10.98
CA LEU A 117 10.57 -5.47 10.19
C LEU A 117 11.36 -5.13 8.93
N LYS A 118 12.36 -5.93 8.60
CA LYS A 118 13.12 -5.83 7.35
C LYS A 118 12.33 -6.44 6.19
N ALA A 119 12.76 -6.17 4.97
CA ALA A 119 12.08 -6.64 3.76
C ALA A 119 11.89 -8.16 3.73
N ASP A 120 12.86 -8.94 4.17
CA ASP A 120 12.80 -10.41 4.25
C ASP A 120 11.83 -10.90 5.33
N GLU A 121 11.70 -10.17 6.44
CA GLU A 121 10.76 -10.48 7.53
C GLU A 121 9.30 -10.13 7.17
N LEU A 122 9.08 -9.33 6.12
CA LEU A 122 7.74 -8.95 5.67
C LEU A 122 7.01 -10.06 4.92
N GLU A 123 7.69 -11.12 4.50
CA GLU A 123 7.12 -12.27 3.77
C GLU A 123 6.20 -11.86 2.61
N LEU A 124 6.65 -10.87 1.83
CA LEU A 124 5.86 -10.30 0.75
C LEU A 124 5.74 -11.27 -0.43
N GLY A 125 4.52 -11.69 -0.70
CA GLY A 125 4.16 -12.56 -1.81
C GLY A 125 2.94 -12.05 -2.57
N TYR A 126 2.43 -12.84 -3.51
CA TYR A 126 1.27 -12.45 -4.31
C TYR A 126 0.04 -12.24 -3.42
N ARG A 127 -0.33 -10.97 -3.22
CA ARG A 127 -1.48 -10.53 -2.38
C ARG A 127 -1.41 -11.06 -0.94
N THR A 128 -0.19 -11.13 -0.38
CA THR A 128 0.03 -11.60 1.00
C THR A 128 1.27 -10.94 1.62
N SER A 129 1.31 -10.90 2.94
CA SER A 129 2.44 -10.47 3.75
C SER A 129 2.29 -10.98 5.18
N ILE A 130 3.37 -10.87 5.98
CA ILE A 130 3.32 -11.10 7.44
C ILE A 130 2.35 -10.13 8.13
N ILE A 131 2.15 -8.94 7.57
CA ILE A 131 1.22 -7.92 8.12
C ILE A 131 -0.19 -8.50 8.25
N GLN A 132 -0.66 -9.24 7.24
CA GLN A 132 -1.98 -9.89 7.29
C GLN A 132 -2.01 -11.11 8.20
N LYS A 133 -0.94 -11.91 8.19
CA LYS A 133 -0.87 -13.17 8.95
C LYS A 133 -0.86 -12.91 10.46
N GLU A 134 -0.10 -11.91 10.89
CA GLU A 134 0.09 -11.54 12.30
C GLU A 134 -0.78 -10.35 12.72
N GLU A 135 -1.68 -9.89 11.85
CA GLU A 135 -2.57 -8.75 12.09
C GLU A 135 -1.82 -7.51 12.58
N TYR A 136 -0.64 -7.26 12.03
CA TYR A 136 0.13 -6.06 12.33
C TYR A 136 -0.50 -4.82 11.72
N ILE A 137 -0.24 -3.66 12.32
CA ILE A 137 -0.68 -2.36 11.81
C ILE A 137 0.55 -1.60 11.33
N VAL A 138 0.63 -1.33 10.03
CA VAL A 138 1.72 -0.53 9.46
C VAL A 138 1.57 0.92 9.91
N LEU A 139 2.66 1.50 10.42
CA LEU A 139 2.75 2.90 10.81
C LEU A 139 3.48 3.73 9.75
N GLU A 140 4.63 3.25 9.31
CA GLU A 140 5.44 3.84 8.23
C GLU A 140 6.35 2.78 7.61
N ALA A 141 7.00 3.11 6.50
CA ALA A 141 7.99 2.24 5.88
C ALA A 141 9.09 3.05 5.21
N GLU A 142 10.27 2.44 5.08
CA GLU A 142 11.38 2.97 4.29
C GLU A 142 11.50 2.20 2.98
N PHE A 143 11.83 2.95 1.93
CA PHE A 143 12.01 2.46 0.57
C PHE A 143 13.34 2.92 0.02
N TYR A 144 13.87 2.15 -0.92
CA TYR A 144 15.01 2.58 -1.73
C TYR A 144 14.62 2.69 -3.20
N PHE A 145 15.04 3.75 -3.82
CA PHE A 145 14.81 4.03 -5.24
C PHE A 145 16.10 4.51 -5.90
N GLU A 146 16.29 4.11 -7.13
CA GLU A 146 17.39 4.61 -7.95
C GLU A 146 17.06 5.99 -8.54
N SER A 147 18.10 6.79 -8.79
CA SER A 147 17.94 8.04 -9.48
C SER A 147 17.57 7.81 -10.94
N GLY A 148 16.59 8.54 -11.44
CA GLY A 148 16.09 8.47 -12.81
C GLY A 148 15.78 9.85 -13.38
N ASN A 149 15.44 9.89 -14.67
CA ASN A 149 14.99 11.13 -15.32
C ASN A 149 13.53 11.42 -14.93
N PRO A 150 13.22 12.57 -14.28
CA PRO A 150 11.86 12.90 -13.86
C PRO A 150 10.83 12.88 -15.00
N GLU A 151 11.20 13.35 -16.19
CA GLU A 151 10.28 13.38 -17.33
C GLU A 151 10.03 11.98 -17.90
N GLY A 152 11.05 11.12 -17.90
CA GLY A 152 10.90 9.69 -18.25
C GLY A 152 9.99 8.94 -17.28
N ILE A 153 10.16 9.16 -15.97
CA ILE A 153 9.32 8.59 -14.91
C ILE A 153 7.85 9.04 -15.09
N LYS A 154 7.63 10.34 -15.27
CA LYS A 154 6.27 10.88 -15.52
C LYS A 154 5.65 10.34 -16.81
N ALA A 155 6.45 10.18 -17.87
CA ALA A 155 5.98 9.61 -19.14
C ALA A 155 5.55 8.14 -18.95
N HIS A 156 6.35 7.35 -18.23
CA HIS A 156 6.01 5.97 -17.89
C HIS A 156 4.73 5.90 -17.05
N MET A 157 4.58 6.72 -16.00
CA MET A 157 3.34 6.78 -15.22
C MET A 157 2.11 7.13 -16.08
N ARG A 158 2.25 8.05 -17.04
CA ARG A 158 1.16 8.39 -17.97
C ARG A 158 0.78 7.21 -18.87
N ASP A 159 1.75 6.49 -19.39
CA ASP A 159 1.52 5.29 -20.20
C ASP A 159 0.79 4.20 -19.39
N LEU A 160 1.26 3.87 -18.18
CA LEU A 160 0.61 2.89 -17.31
C LEU A 160 -0.84 3.29 -16.96
N ASN A 161 -1.08 4.55 -16.67
CA ASN A 161 -2.42 5.06 -16.41
C ASN A 161 -3.33 5.04 -17.67
N SER A 162 -2.78 5.27 -18.88
CA SER A 162 -3.53 5.12 -20.13
C SER A 162 -3.94 3.67 -20.35
N ARG A 163 -3.00 2.74 -20.28
CA ARG A 163 -3.30 1.29 -20.38
C ARG A 163 -4.35 0.83 -19.38
N ARG A 164 -4.38 1.44 -18.19
CA ARG A 164 -5.40 1.13 -17.19
C ARG A 164 -6.77 1.62 -17.61
N ARG A 165 -6.87 2.84 -18.11
CA ARG A 165 -8.13 3.41 -18.63
C ARG A 165 -8.68 2.60 -19.80
N ASP A 166 -7.81 2.18 -20.71
CA ASP A 166 -8.19 1.42 -21.89
C ASP A 166 -8.74 0.01 -21.54
N LYS A 167 -8.34 -0.53 -20.40
CA LYS A 167 -8.73 -1.88 -19.94
C LYS A 167 -9.82 -1.89 -18.87
N GLN A 168 -10.21 -0.76 -18.33
CA GLN A 168 -11.20 -0.66 -17.25
C GLN A 168 -12.30 0.34 -17.61
N PRO A 169 -13.58 -0.03 -17.43
CA PRO A 169 -14.71 0.85 -17.70
C PRO A 169 -14.82 1.90 -16.58
N LEU A 170 -13.97 2.94 -16.60
CA LEU A 170 -13.90 3.95 -15.54
C LEU A 170 -15.14 4.85 -15.45
N GLU A 171 -15.99 4.83 -16.46
CA GLU A 171 -17.31 5.49 -16.49
C GLU A 171 -18.35 4.80 -15.60
N PHE A 172 -18.09 3.55 -15.18
CA PHE A 172 -18.96 2.80 -14.29
C PHE A 172 -18.31 2.55 -12.93
N PRO A 173 -19.09 2.47 -11.83
CA PRO A 173 -18.59 1.99 -10.55
C PRO A 173 -17.98 0.59 -10.69
N SER A 174 -16.82 0.38 -10.10
CA SER A 174 -16.11 -0.90 -10.17
C SER A 174 -15.56 -1.30 -8.80
N ALA A 175 -15.83 -2.55 -8.40
CA ALA A 175 -15.22 -3.14 -7.21
C ALA A 175 -13.77 -3.62 -7.44
N GLY A 176 -13.23 -3.43 -8.64
CA GLY A 176 -11.91 -3.94 -9.03
C GLY A 176 -11.89 -5.47 -9.23
N SER A 177 -10.72 -6.08 -9.08
CA SER A 177 -10.56 -7.53 -9.21
C SER A 177 -10.93 -8.22 -7.91
N THR A 178 -12.12 -8.80 -7.84
CA THR A 178 -12.64 -9.48 -6.65
C THR A 178 -11.91 -10.80 -6.36
N PHE A 179 -11.47 -11.51 -7.40
CA PHE A 179 -10.83 -12.80 -7.27
C PHE A 179 -9.30 -12.72 -7.44
N LYS A 180 -8.57 -13.48 -6.63
CA LYS A 180 -7.13 -13.70 -6.86
C LYS A 180 -6.95 -14.53 -8.13
N ARG A 181 -5.97 -14.17 -8.95
CA ARG A 181 -5.58 -15.01 -10.10
C ARG A 181 -4.96 -16.31 -9.61
N CYS A 182 -5.39 -17.43 -10.17
CA CYS A 182 -4.73 -18.71 -9.96
C CYS A 182 -3.59 -18.84 -10.97
N LEU A 183 -2.35 -18.95 -10.49
CA LEU A 183 -1.16 -19.08 -11.34
C LEU A 183 -1.18 -20.33 -12.25
N LEU A 184 -1.98 -21.37 -11.88
CA LEU A 184 -2.13 -22.59 -12.69
C LEU A 184 -2.98 -22.39 -13.94
N TYR A 185 -3.84 -21.38 -13.99
CA TYR A 185 -4.81 -21.17 -15.06
C TYR A 185 -4.68 -19.82 -15.80
N THR A 186 -3.76 -18.97 -15.37
CA THR A 186 -3.61 -17.61 -15.89
C THR A 186 -2.21 -17.34 -16.41
N SER A 187 -1.55 -18.35 -16.98
CA SER A 187 -0.39 -18.10 -17.83
C SER A 187 -0.86 -17.30 -19.05
N PRO A 188 -0.12 -16.25 -19.47
CA PRO A 188 -0.49 -15.43 -20.62
C PRO A 188 -0.53 -16.25 -21.91
#